data_3fd5c2c8dd20c57c7a522731b97fca91
#
_entry.id   3fd5c2c8dd20c57c7a522731b97fca91
#
_cell.length_a   1.000
_cell.length_b   1.000
_cell.length_c   1.000
_cell.angle_alpha   90.00
_cell.angle_beta   90.00
_cell.angle_gamma   90.00
#
_symmetry.space_group_name_H-M   'P 1'
#
loop_
_entity.id
_entity.type
_entity.pdbx_description
1 polymer ?
#
loop_
_entity_poly.entity_id
_entity_poly.type
_entity_poly.pdbx_seq_one_letter_code
_entity_poly.pdbx_strand_id
1 'polypeptide(L)'
;MKTENTTVDMLGQAEKVIVKKDNTTIVNGKGKKADVEGRVKQIQSEIDESDSDWDKEKLQERLAKLSGGVAQVKVGAATEVELKEKKMRIEDALAATRAAVEEGIVAGGGVTLIRAQDTVDKISGGSEGEVIGRNIVKKALEAPLRQIAENAGFEGGVMVEKVKAEKGNVGLNASNGEMVDLVKDGVIDPAKVTRSTVENASSIASLVLTTEALIAEEPEPEAPICLLYTSPSPRDR
;
A
#
# COMPACT_ATOMS: atom_id res chain seq x y z
N MET A 1 -19.85 -3.09 -26.51
CA MET A 1 -20.84 -4.12 -26.92
C MET A 1 -21.70 -4.43 -25.70
N LYS A 2 -23.04 -4.49 -25.85
CA LYS A 2 -23.91 -4.87 -24.73
C LYS A 2 -24.03 -6.40 -24.70
N THR A 3 -24.07 -7.01 -23.52
CA THR A 3 -24.17 -8.47 -23.35
C THR A 3 -25.42 -9.07 -24.00
N GLU A 4 -26.50 -8.30 -24.09
CA GLU A 4 -27.77 -8.69 -24.75
C GLU A 4 -27.62 -8.99 -26.25
N ASN A 5 -26.61 -8.40 -26.90
CA ASN A 5 -26.35 -8.55 -28.34
C ASN A 5 -25.23 -9.55 -28.63
N THR A 6 -24.79 -10.34 -27.63
CA THR A 6 -23.70 -11.30 -27.78
C THR A 6 -24.24 -12.65 -28.26
N THR A 7 -23.79 -13.11 -29.44
CA THR A 7 -24.10 -14.43 -30.00
C THR A 7 -22.99 -15.43 -29.70
N VAL A 8 -23.28 -16.72 -29.77
CA VAL A 8 -22.34 -17.80 -29.49
C VAL A 8 -21.12 -17.73 -30.44
N ASP A 9 -21.31 -17.27 -31.67
CA ASP A 9 -20.24 -17.11 -32.67
C ASP A 9 -19.20 -16.02 -32.32
N MET A 10 -19.56 -15.11 -31.39
CA MET A 10 -18.66 -14.07 -30.88
C MET A 10 -17.80 -14.57 -29.71
N LEU A 11 -18.10 -15.74 -29.17
CA LEU A 11 -17.36 -16.32 -28.05
C LEU A 11 -16.06 -16.94 -28.54
N GLY A 12 -14.97 -16.59 -27.88
CA GLY A 12 -13.67 -17.21 -28.11
C GLY A 12 -13.56 -18.58 -27.42
N GLN A 13 -12.41 -19.20 -27.62
CA GLN A 13 -12.04 -20.45 -26.96
C GLN A 13 -10.81 -20.26 -26.08
N ALA A 14 -10.77 -20.92 -24.94
CA ALA A 14 -9.65 -20.92 -24.02
C ALA A 14 -9.45 -22.33 -23.43
N GLU A 15 -8.24 -22.61 -22.96
CA GLU A 15 -7.94 -23.87 -22.29
C GLU A 15 -8.63 -23.92 -20.91
N LYS A 16 -8.60 -22.79 -20.19
CA LYS A 16 -9.19 -22.67 -18.85
C LYS A 16 -9.70 -21.26 -18.59
N VAL A 17 -10.87 -21.16 -17.98
CA VAL A 17 -11.44 -19.91 -17.47
C VAL A 17 -11.65 -20.05 -15.97
N ILE A 18 -11.09 -19.10 -15.19
CA ILE A 18 -11.20 -19.06 -13.73
C ILE A 18 -12.01 -17.81 -13.39
N VAL A 19 -13.23 -18.00 -12.91
CA VAL A 19 -14.12 -16.91 -12.50
C VAL A 19 -14.07 -16.77 -10.98
N LYS A 20 -13.77 -15.56 -10.49
CA LYS A 20 -13.81 -15.17 -9.09
C LYS A 20 -14.78 -14.01 -8.92
N LYS A 21 -15.08 -13.62 -7.68
CA LYS A 21 -15.99 -12.51 -7.38
C LYS A 21 -15.57 -11.20 -8.06
N ASP A 22 -14.28 -10.89 -8.03
CA ASP A 22 -13.76 -9.59 -8.46
C ASP A 22 -13.02 -9.63 -9.81
N ASN A 23 -12.69 -10.81 -10.30
CA ASN A 23 -11.97 -10.97 -11.58
C ASN A 23 -12.24 -12.29 -12.28
N THR A 24 -12.09 -12.27 -13.60
CA THR A 24 -12.12 -13.47 -14.46
C THR A 24 -10.79 -13.59 -15.19
N THR A 25 -10.12 -14.73 -15.02
CA THR A 25 -8.84 -15.01 -15.67
C THR A 25 -9.03 -16.02 -16.78
N ILE A 26 -8.63 -15.66 -17.99
CA ILE A 26 -8.61 -16.53 -19.16
C ILE A 26 -7.18 -17.03 -19.37
N VAL A 27 -6.97 -18.35 -19.29
CA VAL A 27 -5.67 -18.96 -19.44
C VAL A 27 -5.60 -19.65 -20.81
N ASN A 28 -4.53 -19.37 -21.55
CA ASN A 28 -4.27 -19.94 -22.89
C ASN A 28 -5.46 -19.77 -23.85
N GLY A 29 -5.85 -18.51 -24.10
CA GLY A 29 -6.84 -18.20 -25.13
C GLY A 29 -6.37 -18.70 -26.51
N LYS A 30 -7.29 -19.27 -27.30
CA LYS A 30 -6.99 -19.83 -28.63
C LYS A 30 -7.12 -18.80 -29.78
N GLY A 31 -7.10 -17.49 -29.45
CA GLY A 31 -7.10 -16.41 -30.43
C GLY A 31 -5.81 -16.37 -31.27
N LYS A 32 -5.87 -15.71 -32.43
CA LYS A 32 -4.69 -15.50 -33.27
C LYS A 32 -3.70 -14.55 -32.59
N LYS A 33 -2.43 -14.90 -32.55
CA LYS A 33 -1.36 -14.06 -31.97
C LYS A 33 -1.30 -12.68 -32.61
N ALA A 34 -1.50 -12.57 -33.92
CA ALA A 34 -1.50 -11.30 -34.63
C ALA A 34 -2.59 -10.33 -34.14
N ASP A 35 -3.78 -10.83 -33.79
CA ASP A 35 -4.87 -10.02 -33.28
C ASP A 35 -4.57 -9.51 -31.86
N VAL A 36 -3.93 -10.35 -31.02
CA VAL A 36 -3.46 -9.96 -29.68
C VAL A 36 -2.35 -8.91 -29.77
N GLU A 37 -1.37 -9.09 -30.65
CA GLU A 37 -0.30 -8.10 -30.89
C GLU A 37 -0.84 -6.78 -31.44
N GLY A 38 -1.85 -6.82 -32.33
CA GLY A 38 -2.56 -5.65 -32.79
C GLY A 38 -3.24 -4.88 -31.65
N ARG A 39 -3.89 -5.60 -30.73
CA ARG A 39 -4.53 -5.00 -29.56
C ARG A 39 -3.52 -4.43 -28.55
N VAL A 40 -2.38 -5.09 -28.36
CA VAL A 40 -1.26 -4.61 -27.56
C VAL A 40 -0.76 -3.26 -28.08
N LYS A 41 -0.52 -3.14 -29.41
CA LYS A 41 -0.09 -1.89 -30.04
C LYS A 41 -1.13 -0.78 -29.90
N GLN A 42 -2.41 -1.11 -30.03
CA GLN A 42 -3.48 -0.14 -29.85
C GLN A 42 -3.52 0.41 -28.41
N ILE A 43 -3.41 -0.47 -27.41
CA ILE A 43 -3.38 -0.04 -26.00
C ILE A 43 -2.13 0.82 -25.72
N GLN A 44 -1.00 0.48 -26.32
CA GLN A 44 0.21 1.29 -26.17
C GLN A 44 0.01 2.71 -26.72
N SER A 45 -0.64 2.87 -27.88
CA SER A 45 -1.00 4.18 -28.44
C SER A 45 -1.98 4.93 -27.52
N GLU A 46 -2.98 4.23 -26.97
CA GLU A 46 -3.92 4.81 -26.01
C GLU A 46 -3.22 5.33 -24.74
N ILE A 47 -2.16 4.65 -24.26
CA ILE A 47 -1.33 5.10 -23.13
C ILE A 47 -0.58 6.38 -23.46
N ASP A 48 0.00 6.45 -24.67
CA ASP A 48 0.80 7.57 -25.11
C ASP A 48 -0.06 8.84 -25.34
N GLU A 49 -1.31 8.66 -25.77
CA GLU A 49 -2.27 9.73 -26.04
C GLU A 49 -3.08 10.18 -24.79
N SER A 50 -3.12 9.40 -23.72
CA SER A 50 -3.91 9.73 -22.54
C SER A 50 -3.23 10.82 -21.71
N ASP A 51 -3.98 11.80 -21.23
CA ASP A 51 -3.52 12.84 -20.31
C ASP A 51 -3.79 12.52 -18.84
N SER A 52 -4.56 11.46 -18.56
CA SER A 52 -4.96 11.04 -17.21
C SER A 52 -4.01 9.96 -16.67
N ASP A 53 -3.34 10.26 -15.56
CA ASP A 53 -2.44 9.28 -14.91
C ASP A 53 -3.18 8.02 -14.45
N TRP A 54 -4.43 8.15 -14.01
CA TRP A 54 -5.26 7.02 -13.61
C TRP A 54 -5.60 6.11 -14.80
N ASP A 55 -5.97 6.71 -15.94
CA ASP A 55 -6.26 5.95 -17.17
C ASP A 55 -5.01 5.26 -17.70
N LYS A 56 -3.85 5.95 -17.67
CA LYS A 56 -2.54 5.35 -18.02
C LYS A 56 -2.25 4.12 -17.17
N GLU A 57 -2.43 4.21 -15.86
CA GLU A 57 -2.22 3.07 -14.96
C GLU A 57 -3.12 1.87 -15.33
N LYS A 58 -4.40 2.11 -15.60
CA LYS A 58 -5.34 1.07 -15.99
C LYS A 58 -5.04 0.45 -17.35
N LEU A 59 -4.60 1.25 -18.29
CA LEU A 59 -4.16 0.79 -19.61
C LEU A 59 -2.86 -0.02 -19.52
N GLN A 60 -1.90 0.40 -18.71
CA GLN A 60 -0.66 -0.34 -18.44
C GLN A 60 -0.93 -1.70 -17.78
N GLU A 61 -1.84 -1.75 -16.81
CA GLU A 61 -2.26 -3.02 -16.19
C GLU A 61 -2.88 -3.97 -17.23
N ARG A 62 -3.71 -3.45 -18.13
CA ARG A 62 -4.32 -4.21 -19.24
C ARG A 62 -3.27 -4.71 -20.22
N LEU A 63 -2.33 -3.84 -20.58
CA LEU A 63 -1.20 -4.18 -21.46
C LEU A 63 -0.36 -5.32 -20.89
N ALA A 64 0.00 -5.23 -19.61
CA ALA A 64 0.77 -6.26 -18.91
C ALA A 64 0.07 -7.62 -18.90
N LYS A 65 -1.24 -7.65 -18.70
CA LYS A 65 -2.04 -8.89 -18.75
C LYS A 65 -2.09 -9.53 -20.14
N LEU A 66 -2.07 -8.72 -21.19
CA LEU A 66 -2.10 -9.21 -22.58
C LEU A 66 -0.72 -9.66 -23.09
N SER A 67 0.35 -8.94 -22.72
CA SER A 67 1.70 -9.16 -23.23
C SER A 67 2.53 -10.09 -22.36
N GLY A 68 2.37 -10.06 -21.05
CA GLY A 68 3.22 -10.76 -20.07
C GLY A 68 2.67 -12.11 -19.60
N GLY A 69 1.42 -12.43 -19.93
CA GLY A 69 0.74 -13.62 -19.40
C GLY A 69 0.30 -13.44 -17.94
N VAL A 70 -0.18 -14.53 -17.34
CA VAL A 70 -0.65 -14.57 -15.96
C VAL A 70 0.19 -15.53 -15.14
N ALA A 71 0.90 -15.01 -14.14
CA ALA A 71 1.56 -15.84 -13.13
C ALA A 71 0.58 -16.14 -11.97
N GLN A 72 0.55 -17.39 -11.54
CA GLN A 72 -0.27 -17.81 -10.41
C GLN A 72 0.61 -18.28 -9.27
N VAL A 73 0.55 -17.55 -8.13
CA VAL A 73 1.19 -17.97 -6.88
C VAL A 73 0.17 -18.76 -6.06
N LYS A 74 0.46 -20.05 -5.83
CA LYS A 74 -0.39 -20.93 -5.01
C LYS A 74 0.11 -20.87 -3.58
N VAL A 75 -0.77 -20.51 -2.65
CA VAL A 75 -0.47 -20.40 -1.21
C VAL A 75 -1.22 -21.49 -0.47
N GLY A 76 -0.55 -22.19 0.45
CA GLY A 76 -1.12 -23.19 1.32
C GLY A 76 -0.71 -22.98 2.77
N ALA A 77 -1.55 -23.40 3.72
CA ALA A 77 -1.27 -23.39 5.15
C ALA A 77 -2.07 -24.49 5.86
N ALA A 78 -1.74 -24.80 7.11
CA ALA A 78 -2.42 -25.79 7.90
C ALA A 78 -3.79 -25.32 8.41
N THR A 79 -3.95 -24.01 8.64
CA THR A 79 -5.19 -23.40 9.12
C THR A 79 -5.67 -22.28 8.18
N GLU A 80 -6.97 -21.95 8.25
CA GLU A 80 -7.56 -20.87 7.46
C GLU A 80 -6.99 -19.50 7.85
N VAL A 81 -6.72 -19.29 9.15
CA VAL A 81 -6.15 -18.03 9.65
C VAL A 81 -4.74 -17.84 9.11
N GLU A 82 -3.90 -18.85 9.19
CA GLU A 82 -2.53 -18.84 8.65
C GLU A 82 -2.54 -18.64 7.13
N LEU A 83 -3.49 -19.27 6.42
CA LEU A 83 -3.64 -19.10 4.98
C LEU A 83 -3.97 -17.65 4.60
N LYS A 84 -4.89 -17.01 5.34
CA LYS A 84 -5.25 -15.60 5.14
C LYS A 84 -4.05 -14.70 5.40
N GLU A 85 -3.32 -14.91 6.50
CA GLU A 85 -2.12 -14.14 6.83
C GLU A 85 -1.05 -14.24 5.74
N LYS A 86 -0.71 -15.45 5.30
CA LYS A 86 0.26 -15.67 4.22
C LYS A 86 -0.19 -15.02 2.91
N LYS A 87 -1.47 -15.13 2.57
CA LYS A 87 -2.03 -14.51 1.38
C LYS A 87 -1.89 -12.99 1.43
N MET A 88 -2.29 -12.36 2.54
CA MET A 88 -2.18 -10.89 2.71
C MET A 88 -0.73 -10.42 2.64
N ARG A 89 0.21 -11.15 3.24
CA ARG A 89 1.65 -10.85 3.18
C ARG A 89 2.20 -10.90 1.76
N ILE A 90 1.77 -11.87 0.95
CA ILE A 90 2.16 -11.97 -0.46
C ILE A 90 1.53 -10.87 -1.30
N GLU A 91 0.26 -10.53 -1.06
CA GLU A 91 -0.43 -9.43 -1.74
C GLU A 91 0.25 -8.09 -1.44
N ASP A 92 0.64 -7.85 -0.19
CA ASP A 92 1.39 -6.66 0.23
C ASP A 92 2.77 -6.59 -0.46
N ALA A 93 3.53 -7.70 -0.44
CA ALA A 93 4.82 -7.78 -1.12
C ALA A 93 4.72 -7.50 -2.63
N LEU A 94 3.65 -7.98 -3.29
CA LEU A 94 3.40 -7.70 -4.71
C LEU A 94 3.08 -6.21 -4.95
N ALA A 95 2.27 -5.60 -4.10
CA ALA A 95 1.93 -4.19 -4.20
C ALA A 95 3.17 -3.30 -3.98
N ALA A 96 3.98 -3.61 -2.96
CA ALA A 96 5.25 -2.93 -2.70
C ALA A 96 6.24 -3.07 -3.86
N THR A 97 6.35 -4.27 -4.45
CA THR A 97 7.23 -4.52 -5.60
C THR A 97 6.80 -3.70 -6.82
N ARG A 98 5.50 -3.61 -7.11
CA ARG A 98 4.98 -2.79 -8.21
C ARG A 98 5.30 -1.31 -7.98
N ALA A 99 5.02 -0.79 -6.80
CA ALA A 99 5.33 0.59 -6.45
C ALA A 99 6.84 0.90 -6.55
N ALA A 100 7.70 -0.07 -6.17
CA ALA A 100 9.15 0.06 -6.31
C ALA A 100 9.63 0.07 -7.77
N VAL A 101 8.98 -0.67 -8.66
CA VAL A 101 9.29 -0.64 -10.10
C VAL A 101 8.92 0.71 -10.73
N GLU A 102 7.86 1.36 -10.24
CA GLU A 102 7.38 2.63 -10.79
C GLU A 102 8.28 3.83 -10.41
N GLU A 103 8.64 3.98 -9.14
CA GLU A 103 9.36 5.15 -8.63
C GLU A 103 10.70 4.83 -7.94
N GLY A 104 11.11 3.56 -7.95
CA GLY A 104 12.34 3.12 -7.30
C GLY A 104 12.18 2.86 -5.80
N ILE A 105 13.32 2.68 -5.15
CA ILE A 105 13.43 2.32 -3.73
C ILE A 105 14.20 3.38 -2.94
N VAL A 106 13.91 3.45 -1.65
CA VAL A 106 14.57 4.30 -0.67
C VAL A 106 14.95 3.49 0.57
N ALA A 107 15.78 4.05 1.45
CA ALA A 107 16.03 3.43 2.75
C ALA A 107 14.74 3.32 3.55
N GLY A 108 14.46 2.14 4.07
CA GLY A 108 13.25 1.84 4.83
C GLY A 108 13.30 2.31 6.28
N GLY A 109 12.40 1.77 7.10
CA GLY A 109 12.39 2.04 8.53
C GLY A 109 12.12 3.50 8.93
N GLY A 110 11.55 4.31 8.05
CA GLY A 110 11.29 5.73 8.29
C GLY A 110 12.51 6.65 8.15
N VAL A 111 13.70 6.12 7.83
CA VAL A 111 14.93 6.91 7.71
C VAL A 111 14.83 7.97 6.61
N THR A 112 14.26 7.63 5.46
CA THR A 112 14.10 8.57 4.35
C THR A 112 13.27 9.80 4.75
N LEU A 113 12.25 9.65 5.58
CA LEU A 113 11.46 10.76 6.10
C LEU A 113 12.27 11.66 7.05
N ILE A 114 13.15 11.08 7.86
CA ILE A 114 14.08 11.85 8.71
C ILE A 114 15.04 12.68 7.83
N ARG A 115 15.59 12.09 6.75
CA ARG A 115 16.46 12.83 5.81
C ARG A 115 15.71 13.93 5.06
N ALA A 116 14.41 13.74 4.80
CA ALA A 116 13.56 14.75 4.17
C ALA A 116 13.39 16.02 5.03
N GLN A 117 13.61 15.96 6.35
CA GLN A 117 13.57 17.13 7.24
C GLN A 117 14.54 18.22 6.78
N ASP A 118 15.71 17.87 6.26
CA ASP A 118 16.70 18.83 5.74
C ASP A 118 16.14 19.65 4.57
N THR A 119 15.21 19.09 3.82
CA THR A 119 14.54 19.80 2.71
C THR A 119 13.51 20.79 3.26
N VAL A 120 12.80 20.41 4.31
CA VAL A 120 11.84 21.30 4.99
C VAL A 120 12.57 22.52 5.60
N ASP A 121 13.76 22.31 6.17
CA ASP A 121 14.59 23.39 6.73
C ASP A 121 15.09 24.38 5.67
N LYS A 122 15.27 23.97 4.43
CA LYS A 122 15.70 24.83 3.32
C LYS A 122 14.60 25.73 2.79
N ILE A 123 13.35 25.48 3.11
CA ILE A 123 12.24 26.34 2.72
C ILE A 123 12.29 27.61 3.56
N SER A 124 12.76 28.68 2.95
CA SER A 124 12.91 30.01 3.60
C SER A 124 11.71 30.90 3.29
N GLY A 125 11.42 31.86 4.18
CA GLY A 125 10.31 32.80 4.01
C GLY A 125 8.98 32.29 4.52
N GLY A 126 7.94 33.06 4.31
CA GLY A 126 6.58 32.75 4.72
C GLY A 126 6.12 33.53 5.96
N SER A 127 4.81 33.50 6.19
CA SER A 127 4.17 34.06 7.38
C SER A 127 4.52 33.24 8.64
N GLU A 128 4.23 33.79 9.81
CA GLU A 128 4.40 33.10 11.09
C GLU A 128 3.66 31.74 11.12
N GLY A 129 2.45 31.70 10.56
CA GLY A 129 1.66 30.46 10.45
C GLY A 129 2.35 29.41 9.56
N GLU A 130 2.99 29.81 8.46
CA GLU A 130 3.73 28.88 7.59
C GLU A 130 4.99 28.33 8.27
N VAL A 131 5.65 29.12 9.11
CA VAL A 131 6.77 28.65 9.94
C VAL A 131 6.31 27.59 10.93
N ILE A 132 5.17 27.83 11.60
CA ILE A 132 4.56 26.86 12.52
C ILE A 132 4.18 25.58 11.76
N GLY A 133 3.53 25.71 10.60
CA GLY A 133 3.16 24.57 9.76
C GLY A 133 4.36 23.71 9.33
N ARG A 134 5.48 24.32 8.93
CA ARG A 134 6.73 23.62 8.62
C ARG A 134 7.26 22.82 9.82
N ASN A 135 7.23 23.42 11.02
CA ASN A 135 7.67 22.75 12.23
C ASN A 135 6.77 21.54 12.59
N ILE A 136 5.45 21.66 12.34
CA ILE A 136 4.50 20.54 12.51
C ILE A 136 4.85 19.41 11.55
N VAL A 137 5.02 19.71 10.26
CA VAL A 137 5.41 18.70 9.24
C VAL A 137 6.73 18.05 9.59
N LYS A 138 7.76 18.85 9.95
CA LYS A 138 9.06 18.34 10.35
C LYS A 138 8.95 17.34 11.50
N LYS A 139 8.17 17.67 12.53
CA LYS A 139 7.96 16.76 13.67
C LYS A 139 7.15 15.52 13.28
N ALA A 140 6.18 15.66 12.39
CA ALA A 140 5.37 14.53 11.91
C ALA A 140 6.21 13.51 11.11
N LEU A 141 7.24 13.94 10.39
CA LEU A 141 8.16 13.05 9.65
C LEU A 141 8.97 12.12 10.58
N GLU A 142 9.03 12.38 11.88
CA GLU A 142 9.67 11.50 12.87
C GLU A 142 8.76 10.35 13.32
N ALA A 143 7.45 10.52 13.20
CA ALA A 143 6.48 9.60 13.76
C ALA A 143 6.62 8.14 13.26
N PRO A 144 6.84 7.88 11.96
CA PRO A 144 6.98 6.51 11.48
C PRO A 144 8.18 5.78 12.08
N LEU A 145 9.36 6.40 12.12
CA LEU A 145 10.55 5.80 12.74
C LEU A 145 10.35 5.60 14.25
N ARG A 146 9.77 6.58 14.92
CA ARG A 146 9.44 6.49 16.35
C ARG A 146 8.55 5.30 16.64
N GLN A 147 7.47 5.15 15.89
CA GLN A 147 6.53 4.04 16.07
C GLN A 147 7.15 2.67 15.77
N ILE A 148 7.98 2.56 14.73
CA ILE A 148 8.72 1.34 14.41
C ILE A 148 9.65 0.96 15.56
N ALA A 149 10.38 1.92 16.13
CA ALA A 149 11.28 1.69 17.26
C ALA A 149 10.50 1.25 18.51
N GLU A 150 9.39 1.90 18.83
CA GLU A 150 8.52 1.54 19.97
C GLU A 150 7.91 0.14 19.80
N ASN A 151 7.45 -0.22 18.61
CA ASN A 151 6.94 -1.55 18.31
C ASN A 151 8.01 -2.65 18.47
N ALA A 152 9.28 -2.30 18.25
CA ALA A 152 10.42 -3.19 18.46
C ALA A 152 10.95 -3.20 19.91
N GLY A 153 10.30 -2.45 20.82
CA GLY A 153 10.68 -2.38 22.23
C GLY A 153 11.80 -1.41 22.57
N PHE A 154 12.15 -0.51 21.64
CA PHE A 154 13.15 0.55 21.84
C PHE A 154 12.47 1.86 22.22
N GLU A 155 13.22 2.75 22.88
CA GLU A 155 12.77 4.11 23.17
C GLU A 155 12.78 4.95 21.89
N GLY A 156 11.57 5.24 21.35
CA GLY A 156 11.40 5.88 20.03
C GLY A 156 12.09 7.23 19.91
N GLY A 157 12.06 8.06 20.97
CA GLY A 157 12.72 9.35 20.97
C GLY A 157 14.24 9.26 20.86
N VAL A 158 14.83 8.32 21.57
CA VAL A 158 16.29 8.08 21.55
C VAL A 158 16.72 7.58 20.18
N MET A 159 15.95 6.69 19.58
CA MET A 159 16.29 6.14 18.25
C MET A 159 16.16 7.20 17.15
N VAL A 160 15.17 8.08 17.20
CA VAL A 160 15.04 9.22 16.28
C VAL A 160 16.29 10.10 16.34
N GLU A 161 16.76 10.47 17.52
CA GLU A 161 17.96 11.31 17.67
C GLU A 161 19.24 10.60 17.20
N LYS A 162 19.38 9.30 17.45
CA LYS A 162 20.51 8.51 16.93
C LYS A 162 20.50 8.52 15.40
N VAL A 163 19.35 8.28 14.76
CA VAL A 163 19.22 8.28 13.30
C VAL A 163 19.49 9.67 12.72
N LYS A 164 19.08 10.76 13.37
CA LYS A 164 19.39 12.13 12.94
C LYS A 164 20.90 12.43 12.97
N ALA A 165 21.61 11.88 13.95
CA ALA A 165 23.07 12.05 14.05
C ALA A 165 23.84 11.35 12.91
N GLU A 166 23.26 10.31 12.33
CA GLU A 166 23.84 9.56 11.22
C GLU A 166 23.49 10.19 9.86
N LYS A 167 24.19 9.78 8.81
CA LYS A 167 24.02 10.29 7.44
C LYS A 167 23.65 9.19 6.44
N GLY A 168 23.10 9.60 5.31
CA GLY A 168 22.76 8.70 4.21
C GLY A 168 21.72 7.67 4.60
N ASN A 169 21.93 6.41 4.25
CA ASN A 169 20.98 5.32 4.45
C ASN A 169 21.12 4.62 5.82
N VAL A 170 21.98 5.14 6.71
CA VAL A 170 22.19 4.54 8.03
C VAL A 170 20.96 4.80 8.90
N GLY A 171 20.43 3.74 9.49
CA GLY A 171 19.26 3.78 10.34
C GLY A 171 19.13 2.55 11.23
N LEU A 172 18.02 2.49 11.96
CA LEU A 172 17.74 1.42 12.90
C LEU A 172 17.23 0.16 12.17
N ASN A 173 17.97 -0.94 12.29
CA ASN A 173 17.41 -2.26 12.02
C ASN A 173 16.62 -2.71 13.24
N ALA A 174 15.28 -2.67 13.13
CA ALA A 174 14.38 -2.95 14.25
C ALA A 174 14.40 -4.42 14.71
N SER A 175 14.96 -5.34 13.92
CA SER A 175 15.05 -6.76 14.28
C SER A 175 16.16 -7.06 15.30
N ASN A 176 17.25 -6.30 15.28
CA ASN A 176 18.42 -6.53 16.16
C ASN A 176 18.85 -5.28 16.95
N GLY A 177 18.28 -4.11 16.68
CA GLY A 177 18.59 -2.86 17.37
C GLY A 177 19.85 -2.16 16.89
N GLU A 178 20.50 -2.64 15.84
CA GLU A 178 21.75 -2.09 15.32
C GLU A 178 21.54 -0.93 14.36
N MET A 179 22.49 -0.01 14.34
CA MET A 179 22.55 1.09 13.37
C MET A 179 23.37 0.65 12.17
N VAL A 180 22.70 0.42 11.04
CA VAL A 180 23.32 -0.15 9.82
C VAL A 180 22.89 0.63 8.58
N ASP A 181 23.60 0.43 7.47
CA ASP A 181 23.14 0.90 6.15
C ASP A 181 21.96 0.03 5.69
N LEU A 182 20.77 0.55 5.84
CA LEU A 182 19.51 -0.19 5.62
C LEU A 182 19.36 -0.69 4.19
N VAL A 183 19.85 0.05 3.20
CA VAL A 183 19.78 -0.39 1.79
C VAL A 183 20.66 -1.62 1.56
N LYS A 184 21.85 -1.67 2.16
CA LYS A 184 22.75 -2.83 2.06
C LYS A 184 22.22 -4.02 2.85
N ASP A 185 21.54 -3.75 3.96
CA ASP A 185 20.93 -4.75 4.83
C ASP A 185 19.59 -5.28 4.30
N GLY A 186 19.10 -4.72 3.17
CA GLY A 186 17.85 -5.14 2.52
C GLY A 186 16.57 -4.55 3.14
N VAL A 187 16.70 -3.58 4.04
CA VAL A 187 15.56 -2.84 4.62
C VAL A 187 15.25 -1.63 3.75
N ILE A 188 14.36 -1.84 2.79
CA ILE A 188 14.02 -0.87 1.76
C ILE A 188 12.51 -0.63 1.69
N ASP A 189 12.12 0.58 1.32
CA ASP A 189 10.72 0.96 1.08
C ASP A 189 10.56 1.46 -0.37
N PRO A 190 9.39 1.27 -1.00
CA PRO A 190 9.07 1.91 -2.28
C PRO A 190 8.99 3.43 -2.11
N ALA A 191 9.65 4.18 -2.99
CA ALA A 191 9.63 5.65 -2.95
C ALA A 191 8.20 6.20 -3.11
N LYS A 192 7.40 5.60 -3.99
CA LYS A 192 5.99 5.94 -4.20
C LYS A 192 5.16 5.87 -2.92
N VAL A 193 5.33 4.82 -2.13
CA VAL A 193 4.60 4.64 -0.86
C VAL A 193 4.99 5.72 0.14
N THR A 194 6.30 5.96 0.32
CA THR A 194 6.82 6.98 1.24
C THR A 194 6.32 8.38 0.86
N ARG A 195 6.35 8.74 -0.42
CA ARG A 195 5.85 10.02 -0.93
C ARG A 195 4.34 10.16 -0.72
N SER A 196 3.56 9.18 -1.17
CA SER A 196 2.09 9.21 -1.07
C SER A 196 1.60 9.25 0.37
N THR A 197 2.34 8.64 1.31
CA THR A 197 2.03 8.72 2.73
C THR A 197 2.04 10.17 3.23
N VAL A 198 3.06 10.93 2.89
CA VAL A 198 3.18 12.34 3.30
C VAL A 198 2.12 13.21 2.63
N GLU A 199 1.89 13.01 1.33
CA GLU A 199 0.88 13.75 0.56
C GLU A 199 -0.53 13.52 1.10
N ASN A 200 -0.92 12.28 1.30
CA ASN A 200 -2.25 11.92 1.81
C ASN A 200 -2.43 12.38 3.25
N ALA A 201 -1.43 12.20 4.12
CA ALA A 201 -1.49 12.65 5.51
C ALA A 201 -1.64 14.17 5.60
N SER A 202 -0.89 14.92 4.79
CA SER A 202 -0.99 16.38 4.73
C SER A 202 -2.36 16.84 4.23
N SER A 203 -2.91 16.18 3.21
CA SER A 203 -4.23 16.47 2.66
C SER A 203 -5.33 16.30 3.71
N ILE A 204 -5.34 15.16 4.40
CA ILE A 204 -6.34 14.88 5.45
C ILE A 204 -6.17 15.82 6.65
N ALA A 205 -4.93 16.07 7.10
CA ALA A 205 -4.66 17.00 8.18
C ALA A 205 -5.16 18.42 7.86
N SER A 206 -4.96 18.88 6.62
CA SER A 206 -5.44 20.18 6.17
C SER A 206 -6.97 20.25 6.18
N LEU A 207 -7.66 19.19 5.77
CA LEU A 207 -9.12 19.13 5.85
C LEU A 207 -9.61 19.22 7.31
N VAL A 208 -9.00 18.46 8.22
CA VAL A 208 -9.38 18.50 9.64
C VAL A 208 -9.11 19.87 10.26
N LEU A 209 -7.99 20.51 9.94
CA LEU A 209 -7.63 21.84 10.45
C LEU A 209 -8.58 22.96 9.97
N THR A 210 -9.21 22.78 8.82
CA THR A 210 -10.13 23.77 8.22
C THR A 210 -11.60 23.53 8.57
N THR A 211 -11.93 22.44 9.28
CA THR A 211 -13.30 22.14 9.70
C THR A 211 -13.62 22.76 11.06
N GLU A 212 -14.81 23.32 11.19
CA GLU A 212 -15.32 23.88 12.47
C GLU A 212 -16.09 22.84 13.30
N ALA A 213 -16.60 21.80 12.67
CA ALA A 213 -17.38 20.75 13.31
C ALA A 213 -17.06 19.37 12.75
N LEU A 214 -17.05 18.37 13.61
CA LEU A 214 -16.95 16.97 13.26
C LEU A 214 -18.25 16.26 13.64
N ILE A 215 -18.86 15.56 12.68
CA ILE A 215 -20.02 14.72 12.93
C ILE A 215 -19.52 13.27 12.90
N ALA A 216 -19.62 12.57 14.02
CA ALA A 216 -19.24 11.18 14.17
C ALA A 216 -20.38 10.39 14.79
N GLU A 217 -20.40 9.09 14.56
CA GLU A 217 -21.32 8.19 15.25
C GLU A 217 -20.95 8.12 16.74
N GLU A 218 -21.96 8.21 17.60
CA GLU A 218 -21.76 7.99 19.03
C GLU A 218 -21.48 6.51 19.27
N PRO A 219 -20.42 6.15 20.05
CA PRO A 219 -20.15 4.75 20.33
C PRO A 219 -21.35 4.11 20.99
N GLU A 220 -21.85 3.02 20.40
CA GLU A 220 -22.91 2.25 21.05
C GLU A 220 -22.42 1.73 22.39
N PRO A 221 -23.21 1.89 23.49
CA PRO A 221 -22.86 1.30 24.76
C PRO A 221 -22.71 -0.22 24.58
N GLU A 222 -21.61 -0.77 25.07
CA GLU A 222 -21.38 -2.23 25.05
C GLU A 222 -22.62 -2.91 25.62
N ALA A 223 -23.26 -3.75 24.83
CA ALA A 223 -24.41 -4.53 25.27
C ALA A 223 -23.96 -5.30 26.53
N PRO A 224 -24.74 -5.26 27.64
CA PRO A 224 -24.34 -5.97 28.84
C PRO A 224 -24.15 -7.44 28.47
N ILE A 225 -22.97 -7.97 28.81
CA ILE A 225 -22.64 -9.38 28.63
C ILE A 225 -23.76 -10.15 29.32
N CYS A 226 -24.64 -10.76 28.53
CA CYS A 226 -25.72 -11.55 29.08
C CYS A 226 -25.11 -12.80 29.71
N LEU A 227 -24.98 -12.78 31.03
CA LEU A 227 -24.52 -13.92 31.85
C LEU A 227 -25.63 -15.01 31.91
N LEU A 228 -26.19 -15.34 30.73
CA LEU A 228 -27.25 -16.34 30.61
C LEU A 228 -26.74 -17.79 30.74
N TYR A 229 -25.42 -17.94 31.07
CA TYR A 229 -24.79 -19.26 31.26
C TYR A 229 -24.54 -19.65 32.75
N THR A 230 -25.07 -18.90 33.71
CA THR A 230 -24.87 -19.19 35.14
C THR A 230 -26.12 -19.70 35.85
N SER A 231 -27.21 -19.99 35.14
CA SER A 231 -28.30 -20.75 35.75
C SER A 231 -28.04 -22.23 35.58
N PRO A 232 -28.01 -23.03 36.67
CA PRO A 232 -27.86 -24.48 36.60
C PRO A 232 -28.99 -25.07 35.78
N SER A 233 -28.63 -26.00 34.91
CA SER A 233 -29.61 -26.74 34.09
C SER A 233 -30.63 -27.44 34.96
N PRO A 234 -31.91 -27.46 34.58
CA PRO A 234 -32.95 -28.21 35.29
C PRO A 234 -32.68 -29.72 35.43
N ARG A 235 -31.58 -30.21 34.80
CA ARG A 235 -31.14 -31.63 34.88
C ARG A 235 -30.19 -31.93 36.02
N ASP A 236 -29.77 -30.93 36.78
CA ASP A 236 -28.84 -31.10 37.93
C ASP A 236 -29.59 -31.11 39.29
N ARG A 237 -30.87 -31.47 39.27
CA ARG A 237 -31.65 -31.78 40.46
C ARG A 237 -32.12 -33.22 40.48
#